data_0d3c3a0d015428dcebe8112d6db62309
#
_entry.id   0d3c3a0d015428dcebe8112d6db62309
#
_cell.length_a   1.000
_cell.length_b   1.000
_cell.length_c   1.000
_cell.angle_alpha   90.00
_cell.angle_beta   90.00
_cell.angle_gamma   90.00
#
_symmetry.space_group_name_H-M   'P 1'
#
loop_
_entity.id
_entity.type
_entity.pdbx_description
1 polymer ?
#
loop_
_entity_poly.entity_id
_entity_poly.type
_entity_poly.pdbx_seq_one_letter_code
_entity_poly.pdbx_strand_id
1 'polypeptide(L)'
;MTSPRRALVVGTLASFAAAVPAAASAKPFIEHFSKIKVIASTVPAAGAAMGDQNPYGVAVVPHSTGRLVKGDVLVSNFNNAQNQQGTGSSVMELSPSGKVSVFAVVPRPTMAPAVGLTTALVVLRSGYVVVGSLPAPGGSSSAARGGALTILNSSGHVVKTLSGGDINGPWDMTAVDQGSSAVLFVTNVLNGTVGAGGMVVKHGTVVRIGLRIHNGEIPHVTSNQVIARGFAEHTDPSALVVGPTGVGLGRNGVLYMADSNGNRIAAVPDALTRTTALGGGGNTVAVDGSLMDPLGLAIAPNGDVITANGGDGSIVETTPSGHRTSKTLVPNGAGDLFGLALAPQGHGLYFVDDAGSGAGSNSLSLLH
;
A
#
# COMPACT_ATOMS: atom_id res chain seq x y z
N MET A 1 43.06 -76.37 26.62
CA MET A 1 42.24 -75.82 25.54
C MET A 1 41.98 -74.35 25.91
N THR A 2 42.74 -73.43 25.36
CA THR A 2 42.69 -72.03 25.67
C THR A 2 41.90 -71.24 24.58
N SER A 3 40.82 -70.58 25.00
CA SER A 3 39.97 -69.75 24.12
C SER A 3 40.58 -68.32 23.96
N PRO A 4 40.63 -67.76 22.79
CA PRO A 4 41.15 -66.40 22.59
C PRO A 4 40.11 -65.33 22.90
N ARG A 5 40.48 -64.35 23.68
CA ARG A 5 39.73 -63.10 23.97
C ARG A 5 39.77 -62.19 22.72
N ARG A 6 38.63 -61.84 22.20
CA ARG A 6 38.51 -60.75 21.19
C ARG A 6 38.50 -59.39 21.86
N ALA A 7 39.43 -58.55 21.45
CA ALA A 7 39.47 -57.13 21.84
C ALA A 7 38.46 -56.35 21.02
N LEU A 8 37.60 -55.56 21.68
CA LEU A 8 36.65 -54.64 21.07
C LEU A 8 37.34 -53.28 20.88
N VAL A 9 37.56 -52.88 19.62
CA VAL A 9 38.09 -51.54 19.28
C VAL A 9 36.88 -50.60 19.15
N VAL A 10 36.75 -49.69 20.12
CA VAL A 10 35.73 -48.60 20.05
C VAL A 10 36.36 -47.44 19.24
N GLY A 11 35.92 -47.30 18.03
CA GLY A 11 36.26 -46.15 17.18
C GLY A 11 35.39 -44.94 17.55
N THR A 12 35.98 -43.89 18.06
CA THR A 12 35.34 -42.58 18.26
C THR A 12 35.18 -41.86 16.91
N LEU A 13 33.95 -41.76 16.46
CA LEU A 13 33.56 -40.89 15.30
C LEU A 13 33.56 -39.44 15.77
N ALA A 14 34.57 -38.67 15.36
CA ALA A 14 34.58 -37.22 15.51
C ALA A 14 33.63 -36.60 14.45
N SER A 15 32.47 -36.08 14.89
CA SER A 15 31.57 -35.32 14.04
C SER A 15 32.18 -33.94 13.80
N PHE A 16 32.68 -33.70 12.58
CA PHE A 16 33.01 -32.36 12.12
C PHE A 16 31.69 -31.66 11.76
N ALA A 17 31.21 -30.76 12.61
CA ALA A 17 30.20 -29.79 12.25
C ALA A 17 30.86 -28.76 11.33
N ALA A 18 30.59 -28.86 10.04
CA ALA A 18 30.96 -27.81 9.09
C ALA A 18 30.13 -26.55 9.45
N ALA A 19 30.79 -25.51 9.92
CA ALA A 19 30.18 -24.20 10.08
C ALA A 19 29.81 -23.69 8.69
N VAL A 20 28.50 -23.66 8.38
CA VAL A 20 27.98 -22.97 7.20
C VAL A 20 28.28 -21.49 7.42
N PRO A 21 29.07 -20.82 6.54
CA PRO A 21 29.28 -19.39 6.69
C PRO A 21 27.93 -18.70 6.63
N ALA A 22 27.62 -17.87 7.63
CA ALA A 22 26.46 -17.00 7.60
C ALA A 22 26.59 -16.14 6.34
N ALA A 23 25.63 -16.28 5.41
CA ALA A 23 25.57 -15.42 4.24
C ALA A 23 25.56 -13.98 4.76
N ALA A 24 26.51 -13.16 4.29
CA ALA A 24 26.50 -11.74 4.61
C ALA A 24 25.13 -11.18 4.21
N SER A 25 24.41 -10.60 5.18
CA SER A 25 23.12 -9.97 4.93
C SER A 25 23.32 -8.93 3.82
N ALA A 26 22.58 -9.05 2.73
CA ALA A 26 22.62 -8.06 1.67
C ALA A 26 22.28 -6.68 2.28
N LYS A 27 22.97 -5.63 1.80
CA LYS A 27 22.71 -4.27 2.23
C LYS A 27 21.23 -3.94 1.99
N PRO A 28 20.52 -3.31 2.96
CA PRO A 28 19.12 -2.90 2.78
C PRO A 28 18.95 -2.04 1.53
N PHE A 29 17.85 -2.24 0.81
CA PHE A 29 17.57 -1.54 -0.44
C PHE A 29 17.56 -0.01 -0.26
N ILE A 30 16.93 0.49 0.83
CA ILE A 30 16.86 1.94 1.10
C ILE A 30 18.20 2.59 1.38
N GLU A 31 19.21 1.81 1.77
CA GLU A 31 20.56 2.33 2.02
C GLU A 31 21.38 2.58 0.74
N HIS A 32 20.92 2.08 -0.41
CA HIS A 32 21.58 2.35 -1.70
C HIS A 32 21.34 3.78 -2.19
N PHE A 33 20.38 4.50 -1.61
CA PHE A 33 19.96 5.83 -2.03
C PHE A 33 20.17 6.85 -0.94
N SER A 34 20.59 8.06 -1.32
CA SER A 34 20.90 9.14 -0.37
C SER A 34 20.36 10.51 -0.78
N LYS A 35 19.83 10.62 -1.99
CA LYS A 35 19.33 11.90 -2.52
C LYS A 35 17.81 11.84 -2.64
N ILE A 36 17.16 12.95 -2.29
CA ILE A 36 15.73 13.15 -2.50
C ILE A 36 15.58 14.25 -3.56
N LYS A 37 14.79 13.95 -4.58
CA LYS A 37 14.39 14.88 -5.62
C LYS A 37 12.89 15.11 -5.56
N VAL A 38 12.43 16.32 -5.28
CA VAL A 38 11.03 16.71 -5.49
C VAL A 38 10.76 16.71 -6.99
N ILE A 39 9.79 15.92 -7.44
CA ILE A 39 9.40 15.83 -8.85
C ILE A 39 8.47 16.98 -9.20
N ALA A 40 7.33 17.08 -8.54
CA ALA A 40 6.39 18.18 -8.71
C ALA A 40 5.28 18.14 -7.64
N SER A 41 4.51 19.22 -7.54
CA SER A 41 3.29 19.28 -6.73
C SER A 41 2.20 18.36 -7.32
N THR A 42 1.43 17.74 -6.44
CA THR A 42 0.28 16.91 -6.76
C THR A 42 -1.05 17.68 -6.74
N VAL A 43 -1.00 18.99 -6.40
CA VAL A 43 -2.18 19.85 -6.32
C VAL A 43 -2.59 20.32 -7.71
N PRO A 44 -3.83 19.99 -8.18
CA PRO A 44 -4.31 20.49 -9.47
C PRO A 44 -4.50 22.00 -9.44
N ALA A 45 -3.87 22.70 -10.39
CA ALA A 45 -3.91 24.15 -10.48
C ALA A 45 -5.20 24.72 -11.10
N ALA A 46 -6.03 23.87 -11.70
CA ALA A 46 -7.28 24.27 -12.39
C ALA A 46 -8.26 23.12 -12.49
N GLY A 47 -9.50 23.44 -12.87
CA GLY A 47 -10.57 22.47 -13.13
C GLY A 47 -11.43 22.16 -11.90
N ALA A 48 -12.25 21.11 -12.01
CA ALA A 48 -13.26 20.76 -11.01
C ALA A 48 -12.67 20.31 -9.65
N ALA A 49 -11.43 19.82 -9.65
CA ALA A 49 -10.72 19.39 -8.45
C ALA A 49 -9.57 20.36 -8.09
N MET A 50 -9.64 21.61 -8.55
CA MET A 50 -8.61 22.61 -8.24
C MET A 50 -8.38 22.72 -6.73
N GLY A 51 -7.13 22.60 -6.33
CA GLY A 51 -6.72 22.67 -4.92
C GLY A 51 -6.88 21.39 -4.12
N ASP A 52 -7.35 20.26 -4.70
CA ASP A 52 -7.29 18.96 -4.01
C ASP A 52 -5.84 18.69 -3.57
N GLN A 53 -5.67 18.18 -2.37
CA GLN A 53 -4.37 18.05 -1.71
C GLN A 53 -4.32 16.80 -0.82
N ASN A 54 -3.26 16.67 -0.05
CA ASN A 54 -2.95 15.51 0.76
C ASN A 54 -2.83 14.24 -0.12
N PRO A 55 -1.68 14.08 -0.82
CA PRO A 55 -1.47 12.97 -1.74
C PRO A 55 -1.29 11.65 -0.98
N TYR A 56 -2.06 10.62 -1.35
CA TYR A 56 -2.07 9.32 -0.69
C TYR A 56 -1.57 8.20 -1.60
N GLY A 57 -2.30 7.87 -2.65
CA GLY A 57 -1.97 6.75 -3.53
C GLY A 57 -0.85 7.09 -4.51
N VAL A 58 0.06 6.13 -4.74
CA VAL A 58 1.15 6.26 -5.71
C VAL A 58 1.23 5.01 -6.56
N ALA A 59 1.13 5.15 -7.88
CA ALA A 59 1.25 4.02 -8.80
C ALA A 59 2.04 4.39 -10.06
N VAL A 60 3.07 3.61 -10.38
CA VAL A 60 3.84 3.79 -11.62
C VAL A 60 3.09 3.18 -12.79
N VAL A 61 2.98 3.90 -13.90
CA VAL A 61 2.35 3.42 -15.13
C VAL A 61 3.23 2.35 -15.79
N PRO A 62 2.77 1.09 -15.88
CA PRO A 62 3.61 0.00 -16.36
C PRO A 62 3.72 -0.05 -17.89
N HIS A 63 2.74 0.52 -18.60
CA HIS A 63 2.63 0.45 -20.06
C HIS A 63 1.87 1.66 -20.61
N SER A 64 2.33 2.24 -21.72
CA SER A 64 1.62 3.35 -22.38
C SER A 64 0.34 2.85 -23.05
N THR A 65 -0.80 3.44 -22.69
CA THR A 65 -2.11 3.11 -23.23
C THR A 65 -3.06 4.32 -23.09
N GLY A 66 -3.67 4.77 -24.16
CA GLY A 66 -4.53 5.97 -24.14
C GLY A 66 -3.74 7.20 -23.72
N ARG A 67 -4.17 7.85 -22.61
CA ARG A 67 -3.46 9.00 -22.03
C ARG A 67 -2.30 8.62 -21.11
N LEU A 68 -2.27 7.38 -20.61
CA LEU A 68 -1.24 6.90 -19.71
C LEU A 68 0.10 6.77 -20.42
N VAL A 69 1.17 7.28 -19.83
CA VAL A 69 2.54 7.21 -20.35
C VAL A 69 3.39 6.32 -19.45
N LYS A 70 4.01 5.28 -20.03
CA LYS A 70 4.88 4.36 -19.28
C LYS A 70 5.98 5.10 -18.52
N GLY A 71 6.09 4.83 -17.23
CA GLY A 71 7.07 5.42 -16.33
C GLY A 71 6.57 6.69 -15.62
N ASP A 72 5.47 7.29 -16.08
CA ASP A 72 4.80 8.35 -15.32
C ASP A 72 4.19 7.76 -14.04
N VAL A 73 3.89 8.61 -13.08
CA VAL A 73 3.36 8.23 -11.78
C VAL A 73 1.98 8.82 -11.60
N LEU A 74 1.00 8.00 -11.29
CA LEU A 74 -0.30 8.46 -10.85
C LEU A 74 -0.29 8.68 -9.33
N VAL A 75 -0.93 9.77 -8.90
CA VAL A 75 -1.10 10.12 -7.48
C VAL A 75 -2.56 10.50 -7.23
N SER A 76 -3.17 9.92 -6.18
CA SER A 76 -4.51 10.29 -5.73
C SER A 76 -4.43 11.30 -4.58
N ASN A 77 -5.30 12.32 -4.58
CA ASN A 77 -5.43 13.28 -3.50
C ASN A 77 -6.63 12.92 -2.61
N PHE A 78 -6.41 12.89 -1.30
CA PHE A 78 -7.41 12.48 -0.31
C PHE A 78 -8.31 13.62 0.16
N ASN A 79 -7.77 14.85 0.22
CA ASN A 79 -8.44 16.03 0.72
C ASN A 79 -8.82 16.99 -0.40
N ASN A 80 -9.87 17.80 -0.19
CA ASN A 80 -10.24 18.89 -1.08
C ASN A 80 -9.37 20.15 -0.83
N ALA A 81 -9.66 21.23 -1.56
CA ALA A 81 -8.97 22.52 -1.42
C ALA A 81 -9.05 23.16 -0.02
N GLN A 82 -10.02 22.77 0.81
CA GLN A 82 -10.16 23.19 2.21
C GLN A 82 -9.45 22.26 3.18
N ASN A 83 -8.65 21.32 2.69
CA ASN A 83 -7.95 20.29 3.45
C ASN A 83 -8.89 19.42 4.31
N GLN A 84 -10.11 19.18 3.81
CA GLN A 84 -11.05 18.29 4.49
C GLN A 84 -10.76 16.83 4.10
N GLN A 85 -10.49 16.00 5.09
CA GLN A 85 -10.18 14.58 4.89
C GLN A 85 -11.34 13.82 4.23
N GLY A 86 -11.01 12.86 3.36
CA GLY A 86 -12.02 12.02 2.72
C GLY A 86 -12.95 12.77 1.75
N THR A 87 -12.48 13.86 1.14
CA THR A 87 -13.28 14.69 0.21
C THR A 87 -12.59 14.97 -1.12
N GLY A 88 -11.28 14.67 -1.27
CA GLY A 88 -10.53 14.82 -2.51
C GLY A 88 -10.99 13.85 -3.60
N SER A 89 -10.80 14.22 -4.84
CA SER A 89 -11.36 13.52 -6.02
C SER A 89 -10.39 13.41 -7.20
N SER A 90 -9.23 14.05 -7.13
CA SER A 90 -8.29 14.10 -8.24
C SER A 90 -7.30 12.94 -8.24
N VAL A 91 -7.05 12.40 -9.43
CA VAL A 91 -5.90 11.56 -9.74
C VAL A 91 -5.01 12.36 -10.69
N MET A 92 -3.79 12.62 -10.25
CA MET A 92 -2.77 13.37 -11.00
C MET A 92 -1.87 12.40 -11.76
N GLU A 93 -1.35 12.81 -12.91
CA GLU A 93 -0.28 12.13 -13.63
C GLU A 93 0.95 13.03 -13.68
N LEU A 94 2.06 12.52 -13.17
CA LEU A 94 3.34 13.23 -13.07
C LEU A 94 4.43 12.46 -13.81
N SER A 95 5.09 13.12 -14.78
CA SER A 95 6.27 12.51 -15.40
C SER A 95 7.50 12.63 -14.51
N PRO A 96 8.51 11.75 -14.64
CA PRO A 96 9.77 11.87 -13.91
C PRO A 96 10.53 13.18 -14.18
N SER A 97 10.19 13.88 -15.29
CA SER A 97 10.73 15.20 -15.65
C SER A 97 9.99 16.37 -15.01
N GLY A 98 8.89 16.11 -14.27
CA GLY A 98 8.12 17.15 -13.57
C GLY A 98 6.94 17.73 -14.37
N LYS A 99 6.55 17.14 -15.52
CA LYS A 99 5.30 17.53 -16.20
C LYS A 99 4.12 16.97 -15.39
N VAL A 100 3.14 17.82 -15.11
CA VAL A 100 1.95 17.49 -14.30
C VAL A 100 0.69 17.67 -15.13
N SER A 101 -0.24 16.74 -14.99
CA SER A 101 -1.58 16.84 -15.56
C SER A 101 -2.62 16.15 -14.67
N VAL A 102 -3.88 16.58 -14.75
CA VAL A 102 -5.01 15.86 -14.16
C VAL A 102 -5.32 14.66 -15.05
N PHE A 103 -5.10 13.44 -14.55
CA PHE A 103 -5.49 12.22 -15.25
C PHE A 103 -7.00 12.02 -15.17
N ALA A 104 -7.56 12.12 -13.95
CA ALA A 104 -8.99 11.97 -13.74
C ALA A 104 -9.49 12.83 -12.56
N VAL A 105 -10.74 13.20 -12.62
CA VAL A 105 -11.52 13.64 -11.45
C VAL A 105 -12.61 12.60 -11.25
N VAL A 106 -12.54 11.87 -10.13
CA VAL A 106 -13.53 10.83 -9.81
C VAL A 106 -14.83 11.52 -9.40
N PRO A 107 -15.94 11.30 -10.11
CA PRO A 107 -17.20 11.95 -9.80
C PRO A 107 -17.74 11.44 -8.46
N ARG A 108 -18.40 12.32 -7.72
CA ARG A 108 -19.14 11.92 -6.52
C ARG A 108 -20.22 10.92 -6.92
N PRO A 109 -20.34 9.78 -6.23
CA PRO A 109 -21.52 8.93 -6.40
C PRO A 109 -22.77 9.74 -6.08
N THR A 110 -23.86 9.51 -6.84
CA THR A 110 -25.09 10.31 -6.79
C THR A 110 -25.70 10.49 -5.38
N MET A 111 -25.34 9.60 -4.44
CA MET A 111 -25.83 9.59 -3.06
C MET A 111 -24.73 9.86 -2.02
N ALA A 112 -23.47 10.05 -2.43
CA ALA A 112 -22.38 10.32 -1.50
C ALA A 112 -21.95 11.79 -1.64
N PRO A 113 -21.85 12.54 -0.51
CA PRO A 113 -21.49 13.95 -0.54
C PRO A 113 -20.00 14.21 -0.74
N ALA A 114 -19.17 13.17 -0.80
CA ALA A 114 -17.72 13.23 -0.93
C ALA A 114 -17.18 12.03 -1.70
N VAL A 115 -15.89 12.03 -2.07
CA VAL A 115 -15.17 10.91 -2.71
C VAL A 115 -14.11 10.37 -1.78
N GLY A 116 -13.06 11.15 -1.47
CA GLY A 116 -11.97 10.76 -0.59
C GLY A 116 -11.11 9.64 -1.15
N LEU A 117 -10.24 9.95 -2.11
CA LEU A 117 -9.38 8.96 -2.74
C LEU A 117 -8.28 8.50 -1.79
N THR A 118 -8.22 7.22 -1.52
CA THR A 118 -7.29 6.59 -0.57
C THR A 118 -5.94 6.24 -1.19
N THR A 119 -5.05 5.59 -0.45
CA THR A 119 -3.79 5.02 -0.96
C THR A 119 -4.02 3.91 -1.97
N ALA A 120 -5.20 3.28 -1.98
CA ALA A 120 -5.57 2.23 -2.93
C ALA A 120 -5.57 2.74 -4.36
N LEU A 121 -4.45 2.57 -5.07
CA LEU A 121 -4.26 3.00 -6.45
C LEU A 121 -3.37 2.01 -7.19
N VAL A 122 -3.88 1.44 -8.29
CA VAL A 122 -3.08 0.59 -9.18
C VAL A 122 -3.36 0.92 -10.64
N VAL A 123 -2.34 0.79 -11.49
CA VAL A 123 -2.42 0.91 -12.94
C VAL A 123 -2.14 -0.46 -13.55
N LEU A 124 -3.12 -1.01 -14.26
CA LEU A 124 -2.99 -2.29 -14.92
C LEU A 124 -2.38 -2.14 -16.33
N ARG A 125 -1.67 -3.16 -16.80
CA ARG A 125 -1.05 -3.19 -18.16
C ARG A 125 -2.05 -2.99 -19.28
N SER A 126 -3.30 -3.36 -19.05
CA SER A 126 -4.42 -3.13 -19.97
C SER A 126 -4.84 -1.67 -20.08
N GLY A 127 -4.27 -0.77 -19.25
CA GLY A 127 -4.61 0.65 -19.20
C GLY A 127 -5.80 0.98 -18.29
N TYR A 128 -6.34 0.01 -17.57
CA TYR A 128 -7.30 0.31 -16.52
C TYR A 128 -6.59 0.79 -15.26
N VAL A 129 -7.18 1.80 -14.61
CA VAL A 129 -6.73 2.30 -13.32
C VAL A 129 -7.81 1.98 -12.30
N VAL A 130 -7.43 1.39 -11.17
CA VAL A 130 -8.36 1.14 -10.06
C VAL A 130 -7.96 2.03 -8.90
N VAL A 131 -8.91 2.81 -8.39
CA VAL A 131 -8.69 3.70 -7.25
C VAL A 131 -9.72 3.47 -6.17
N GLY A 132 -9.26 3.41 -4.91
CA GLY A 132 -10.12 3.30 -3.74
C GLY A 132 -10.61 4.65 -3.25
N SER A 133 -11.74 4.63 -2.56
CA SER A 133 -12.29 5.82 -1.90
C SER A 133 -12.85 5.49 -0.52
N LEU A 134 -12.80 6.47 0.38
CA LEU A 134 -13.42 6.45 1.70
C LEU A 134 -14.01 7.84 1.97
N PRO A 135 -15.29 8.05 1.60
CA PRO A 135 -15.91 9.36 1.72
C PRO A 135 -16.18 9.75 3.17
N ALA A 136 -15.80 10.98 3.53
CA ALA A 136 -16.09 11.57 4.83
C ALA A 136 -16.68 12.97 4.64
N PRO A 137 -18.01 13.12 4.65
CA PRO A 137 -18.66 14.41 4.51
C PRO A 137 -18.15 15.43 5.53
N GLY A 138 -17.72 16.60 5.05
CA GLY A 138 -17.17 17.66 5.89
C GLY A 138 -15.83 17.32 6.58
N GLY A 139 -15.16 16.25 6.15
CA GLY A 139 -13.89 15.82 6.76
C GLY A 139 -14.02 15.16 8.12
N SER A 140 -15.23 14.78 8.53
CA SER A 140 -15.47 14.23 9.86
C SER A 140 -15.33 12.72 9.89
N SER A 141 -14.50 12.20 10.80
CA SER A 141 -14.32 10.75 11.01
C SER A 141 -15.62 10.07 11.47
N SER A 142 -16.46 10.78 12.24
CA SER A 142 -17.78 10.27 12.65
C SER A 142 -18.80 10.22 11.51
N ALA A 143 -18.55 10.92 10.40
CA ALA A 143 -19.38 10.93 9.21
C ALA A 143 -18.82 10.04 8.10
N ALA A 144 -17.70 9.36 8.30
CA ALA A 144 -17.12 8.44 7.33
C ALA A 144 -18.13 7.37 6.90
N ARG A 145 -18.14 7.05 5.61
CA ARG A 145 -19.12 6.13 5.01
C ARG A 145 -18.42 5.07 4.16
N GLY A 146 -19.14 4.00 3.88
CA GLY A 146 -18.65 2.94 2.99
C GLY A 146 -18.15 3.50 1.67
N GLY A 147 -16.93 3.11 1.33
CA GLY A 147 -16.23 3.51 0.13
C GLY A 147 -16.43 2.55 -1.04
N ALA A 148 -15.62 2.72 -2.08
CA ALA A 148 -15.69 1.94 -3.30
C ALA A 148 -14.32 1.79 -3.95
N LEU A 149 -14.20 0.80 -4.83
CA LEU A 149 -13.15 0.74 -5.85
C LEU A 149 -13.74 1.24 -7.17
N THR A 150 -13.19 2.32 -7.69
CA THR A 150 -13.60 2.89 -8.98
C THR A 150 -12.60 2.48 -10.05
N ILE A 151 -13.09 1.87 -11.13
CA ILE A 151 -12.29 1.46 -12.29
C ILE A 151 -12.43 2.55 -13.36
N LEU A 152 -11.28 3.11 -13.74
CA LEU A 152 -11.15 4.11 -14.81
C LEU A 152 -10.53 3.43 -16.04
N ASN A 153 -10.91 3.89 -17.24
CA ASN A 153 -10.20 3.52 -18.46
C ASN A 153 -8.91 4.35 -18.64
N SER A 154 -8.13 4.05 -19.65
CA SER A 154 -6.88 4.74 -19.99
C SER A 154 -7.03 6.22 -20.39
N SER A 155 -8.25 6.72 -20.50
CA SER A 155 -8.56 8.14 -20.71
C SER A 155 -9.04 8.85 -19.44
N GLY A 156 -9.06 8.14 -18.29
CA GLY A 156 -9.49 8.69 -17.01
C GLY A 156 -11.01 8.71 -16.79
N HIS A 157 -11.80 8.05 -17.65
CA HIS A 157 -13.24 7.96 -17.47
C HIS A 157 -13.62 6.76 -16.61
N VAL A 158 -14.57 6.96 -15.68
CA VAL A 158 -15.13 5.87 -14.87
C VAL A 158 -15.90 4.90 -15.78
N VAL A 159 -15.55 3.61 -15.70
CA VAL A 159 -16.22 2.54 -16.44
C VAL A 159 -16.95 1.56 -15.52
N LYS A 160 -16.55 1.48 -14.24
CA LYS A 160 -17.18 0.61 -13.25
C LYS A 160 -16.88 1.07 -11.82
N THR A 161 -17.83 0.82 -10.92
CA THR A 161 -17.63 1.00 -9.48
C THR A 161 -18.00 -0.30 -8.77
N LEU A 162 -17.14 -0.74 -7.84
CA LEU A 162 -17.33 -1.89 -6.99
C LEU A 162 -17.50 -1.39 -5.55
N SER A 163 -18.65 -1.67 -4.93
CA SER A 163 -18.96 -1.20 -3.57
C SER A 163 -19.88 -2.18 -2.85
N GLY A 164 -19.90 -2.10 -1.54
CA GLY A 164 -20.69 -2.98 -0.68
C GLY A 164 -20.10 -4.39 -0.51
N GLY A 165 -20.79 -5.25 0.23
CA GLY A 165 -20.27 -6.56 0.63
C GLY A 165 -18.98 -6.43 1.43
N ASP A 166 -17.89 -7.02 0.93
CA ASP A 166 -16.58 -6.99 1.58
C ASP A 166 -15.77 -5.70 1.27
N ILE A 167 -16.29 -4.78 0.43
CA ILE A 167 -15.65 -3.50 0.11
C ILE A 167 -16.32 -2.41 0.93
N ASN A 168 -15.74 -2.06 2.07
CA ASN A 168 -16.28 -1.08 3.01
C ASN A 168 -15.50 0.23 3.01
N GLY A 169 -14.21 0.17 3.30
CA GLY A 169 -13.30 1.31 3.27
C GLY A 169 -11.98 0.88 2.68
N PRO A 170 -11.89 0.74 1.33
CA PRO A 170 -10.65 0.33 0.69
C PRO A 170 -9.58 1.38 0.96
N TRP A 171 -8.56 1.00 1.75
CA TRP A 171 -7.53 1.94 2.20
C TRP A 171 -6.29 1.89 1.34
N ASP A 172 -5.75 0.69 1.08
CA ASP A 172 -4.66 0.49 0.12
C ASP A 172 -4.88 -0.75 -0.74
N MET A 173 -4.11 -0.88 -1.82
CA MET A 173 -4.28 -1.96 -2.78
C MET A 173 -2.98 -2.29 -3.50
N THR A 174 -2.73 -3.59 -3.70
CA THR A 174 -1.72 -4.08 -4.65
C THR A 174 -2.35 -5.02 -5.66
N ALA A 175 -1.68 -5.23 -6.80
CA ALA A 175 -2.18 -6.08 -7.87
C ALA A 175 -1.14 -7.06 -8.40
N VAL A 176 -1.59 -8.27 -8.72
CA VAL A 176 -0.88 -9.19 -9.62
C VAL A 176 -1.56 -9.11 -10.98
N ASP A 177 -0.85 -8.55 -11.95
CA ASP A 177 -1.39 -8.23 -13.27
C ASP A 177 -0.75 -9.12 -14.34
N GLN A 178 -1.58 -9.90 -15.03
CA GLN A 178 -1.20 -10.80 -16.14
C GLN A 178 -1.68 -10.26 -17.51
N GLY A 179 -2.12 -9.01 -17.58
CA GLY A 179 -2.62 -8.37 -18.80
C GLY A 179 -4.10 -8.68 -19.07
N SER A 180 -4.45 -9.93 -19.37
CA SER A 180 -5.85 -10.36 -19.58
C SER A 180 -6.61 -10.71 -18.30
N SER A 181 -5.93 -10.72 -17.17
CA SER A 181 -6.48 -10.91 -15.83
C SER A 181 -5.66 -10.19 -14.79
N ALA A 182 -6.25 -9.87 -13.66
CA ALA A 182 -5.57 -9.33 -12.50
C ALA A 182 -6.17 -9.89 -11.22
N VAL A 183 -5.35 -9.94 -10.17
CA VAL A 183 -5.79 -10.20 -8.80
C VAL A 183 -5.44 -8.97 -7.97
N LEU A 184 -6.44 -8.34 -7.39
CA LEU A 184 -6.27 -7.23 -6.46
C LEU A 184 -6.28 -7.75 -5.03
N PHE A 185 -5.43 -7.19 -4.17
CA PHE A 185 -5.48 -7.35 -2.72
C PHE A 185 -5.75 -5.99 -2.11
N VAL A 186 -6.83 -5.89 -1.35
CA VAL A 186 -7.34 -4.61 -0.83
C VAL A 186 -7.50 -4.69 0.68
N THR A 187 -6.89 -3.76 1.41
CA THR A 187 -7.14 -3.57 2.84
C THR A 187 -8.41 -2.73 3.04
N ASN A 188 -9.24 -3.09 4.01
CA ASN A 188 -10.48 -2.40 4.32
C ASN A 188 -10.56 -2.05 5.81
N VAL A 189 -10.89 -0.79 6.11
CA VAL A 189 -10.82 -0.18 7.44
C VAL A 189 -12.15 0.35 8.01
N LEU A 190 -13.27 0.12 7.38
CA LEU A 190 -14.55 0.70 7.82
C LEU A 190 -15.57 -0.39 8.18
N ASN A 191 -15.18 -1.32 9.04
CA ASN A 191 -16.00 -2.47 9.41
C ASN A 191 -16.64 -2.28 10.80
N GLY A 192 -17.51 -1.27 10.93
CA GLY A 192 -18.18 -0.93 12.20
C GLY A 192 -17.45 0.12 13.04
N THR A 193 -16.34 0.65 12.55
CA THR A 193 -15.50 1.67 13.23
C THR A 193 -16.25 2.95 13.59
N VAL A 194 -17.09 3.47 12.69
CA VAL A 194 -17.89 4.69 12.98
C VAL A 194 -18.86 4.45 14.14
N GLY A 195 -19.54 3.32 14.16
CA GLY A 195 -20.44 2.94 15.25
C GLY A 195 -19.75 2.73 16.59
N ALA A 196 -18.44 2.46 16.59
CA ALA A 196 -17.63 2.28 17.79
C ALA A 196 -17.20 3.61 18.45
N GLY A 197 -17.44 4.77 17.79
CA GLY A 197 -17.21 6.09 18.38
C GLY A 197 -15.77 6.36 18.79
N GLY A 198 -14.79 5.94 17.99
CA GLY A 198 -13.35 6.07 18.28
C GLY A 198 -12.75 4.93 19.10
N MET A 199 -13.55 4.00 19.61
CA MET A 199 -13.01 2.79 20.25
C MET A 199 -12.43 1.84 19.21
N VAL A 200 -11.32 1.17 19.57
CA VAL A 200 -10.70 0.15 18.71
C VAL A 200 -11.60 -1.08 18.60
N VAL A 201 -11.91 -1.47 17.37
CA VAL A 201 -12.55 -2.74 17.03
C VAL A 201 -11.59 -3.61 16.22
N LYS A 202 -11.80 -4.93 16.20
CA LYS A 202 -10.93 -5.89 15.48
C LYS A 202 -11.67 -6.47 14.27
N HIS A 203 -12.10 -5.60 13.37
CA HIS A 203 -12.92 -5.97 12.22
C HIS A 203 -12.26 -5.70 10.86
N GLY A 204 -11.10 -5.04 10.83
CA GLY A 204 -10.35 -4.77 9.60
C GLY A 204 -10.09 -6.04 8.80
N THR A 205 -10.18 -5.94 7.48
CA THR A 205 -10.09 -7.09 6.56
C THR A 205 -9.12 -6.86 5.42
N VAL A 206 -8.70 -7.97 4.79
CA VAL A 206 -8.04 -7.97 3.49
C VAL A 206 -8.86 -8.80 2.53
N VAL A 207 -9.19 -8.20 1.39
CA VAL A 207 -10.02 -8.81 0.35
C VAL A 207 -9.17 -9.08 -0.88
N ARG A 208 -9.30 -10.29 -1.45
CA ARG A 208 -8.76 -10.67 -2.76
C ARG A 208 -9.86 -10.63 -3.80
N ILE A 209 -9.66 -9.84 -4.88
CA ILE A 209 -10.62 -9.67 -5.97
C ILE A 209 -9.97 -10.14 -7.27
N GLY A 210 -10.56 -11.13 -7.93
CA GLY A 210 -10.15 -11.55 -9.27
C GLY A 210 -10.85 -10.73 -10.36
N LEU A 211 -10.08 -10.29 -11.33
CA LEU A 211 -10.56 -9.59 -12.52
C LEU A 211 -10.21 -10.35 -13.79
N ARG A 212 -11.16 -10.47 -14.71
CA ARG A 212 -10.93 -10.85 -16.11
C ARG A 212 -11.01 -9.60 -16.97
N ILE A 213 -10.04 -9.43 -17.86
CA ILE A 213 -9.87 -8.23 -18.68
C ILE A 213 -9.74 -8.67 -20.13
N HIS A 214 -10.78 -8.45 -20.93
CA HIS A 214 -10.71 -8.66 -22.38
C HIS A 214 -10.50 -7.32 -23.09
N ASN A 215 -9.83 -7.34 -24.22
CA ASN A 215 -9.58 -6.14 -25.02
C ASN A 215 -10.92 -5.47 -25.39
N GLY A 216 -11.05 -4.19 -25.02
CA GLY A 216 -12.23 -3.38 -25.31
C GLY A 216 -13.43 -3.60 -24.39
N GLU A 217 -13.37 -4.55 -23.44
CA GLU A 217 -14.45 -4.80 -22.50
C GLU A 217 -14.13 -4.23 -21.09
N ILE A 218 -15.18 -3.81 -20.39
CA ILE A 218 -15.06 -3.40 -18.98
C ILE A 218 -14.61 -4.60 -18.13
N PRO A 219 -13.63 -4.44 -17.22
CA PRO A 219 -13.16 -5.53 -16.36
C PRO A 219 -14.29 -6.22 -15.61
N HIS A 220 -14.31 -7.55 -15.66
CA HIS A 220 -15.30 -8.39 -15.03
C HIS A 220 -14.76 -9.01 -13.75
N VAL A 221 -15.46 -8.84 -12.61
CA VAL A 221 -15.10 -9.49 -11.35
C VAL A 221 -15.42 -10.98 -11.45
N THR A 222 -14.41 -11.83 -11.22
CA THR A 222 -14.53 -13.30 -11.28
C THR A 222 -14.57 -13.93 -9.89
N SER A 223 -14.03 -13.26 -8.89
CA SER A 223 -14.04 -13.71 -7.50
C SER A 223 -13.93 -12.51 -6.55
N ASN A 224 -14.49 -12.67 -5.35
CA ASN A 224 -14.33 -11.76 -4.22
C ASN A 224 -14.23 -12.62 -2.95
N GLN A 225 -13.13 -12.51 -2.20
CA GLN A 225 -12.82 -13.37 -1.07
C GLN A 225 -12.09 -12.60 0.03
N VAL A 226 -12.65 -12.57 1.23
CA VAL A 226 -11.91 -12.15 2.44
C VAL A 226 -10.85 -13.21 2.75
N ILE A 227 -9.57 -12.83 2.69
CA ILE A 227 -8.44 -13.74 2.94
C ILE A 227 -7.76 -13.53 4.29
N ALA A 228 -8.01 -12.37 4.94
CA ALA A 228 -7.61 -12.11 6.32
C ALA A 228 -8.60 -11.17 7.01
N ARG A 229 -8.71 -11.30 8.34
CA ARG A 229 -9.62 -10.51 9.17
C ARG A 229 -9.10 -10.37 10.60
N GLY A 230 -9.67 -9.43 11.35
CA GLY A 230 -9.34 -9.24 12.76
C GLY A 230 -8.22 -8.23 12.97
N PHE A 231 -7.95 -7.37 11.98
CA PHE A 231 -7.08 -6.20 12.17
C PHE A 231 -7.78 -5.18 13.06
N ALA A 232 -7.00 -4.57 13.95
CA ALA A 232 -7.48 -3.48 14.79
C ALA A 232 -7.71 -2.22 13.94
N GLU A 233 -8.83 -1.54 14.18
CA GLU A 233 -9.18 -0.30 13.48
C GLU A 233 -10.02 0.60 14.37
N HIS A 234 -9.95 1.92 14.19
CA HIS A 234 -10.78 2.91 14.87
C HIS A 234 -10.91 4.17 14.02
N THR A 235 -11.94 4.97 14.29
CA THR A 235 -12.03 6.33 13.73
C THR A 235 -11.19 7.29 14.55
N ASP A 236 -10.48 8.19 13.85
CA ASP A 236 -9.62 9.20 14.44
C ASP A 236 -9.90 10.58 13.80
N PRO A 237 -10.14 11.64 14.58
CA PRO A 237 -10.39 12.97 14.02
C PRO A 237 -9.23 13.55 13.20
N SER A 238 -7.98 13.14 13.49
CA SER A 238 -6.77 13.63 12.80
C SER A 238 -6.38 12.79 11.59
N ALA A 239 -6.75 11.50 11.58
CA ALA A 239 -6.36 10.56 10.52
C ALA A 239 -7.55 9.92 9.78
N LEU A 240 -8.77 10.36 10.05
CA LEU A 240 -10.05 9.82 9.64
C LEU A 240 -10.31 8.40 10.16
N VAL A 241 -9.52 7.43 9.75
CA VAL A 241 -9.58 6.01 10.18
C VAL A 241 -8.16 5.46 10.26
N VAL A 242 -7.83 4.78 11.35
CA VAL A 242 -6.58 4.05 11.54
C VAL A 242 -6.88 2.55 11.51
N GLY A 243 -6.08 1.76 10.79
CA GLY A 243 -6.29 0.32 10.66
C GLY A 243 -5.28 -0.35 9.74
N PRO A 244 -5.59 -1.48 9.09
CA PRO A 244 -4.73 -2.07 8.07
C PRO A 244 -4.65 -1.14 6.87
N THR A 245 -3.44 -0.73 6.52
CA THR A 245 -3.17 0.25 5.47
C THR A 245 -2.39 -0.37 4.32
N GLY A 246 -1.12 -0.03 4.13
CA GLY A 246 -0.30 -0.45 3.03
C GLY A 246 -0.27 -1.97 2.82
N VAL A 247 -0.28 -2.41 1.56
CA VAL A 247 -0.31 -3.83 1.21
C VAL A 247 0.58 -4.15 0.03
N GLY A 248 1.36 -5.24 0.13
CA GLY A 248 2.25 -5.69 -0.94
C GLY A 248 2.42 -7.21 -0.97
N LEU A 249 2.43 -7.79 -2.16
CA LEU A 249 2.65 -9.23 -2.33
C LEU A 249 4.13 -9.51 -2.58
N GLY A 250 4.75 -10.26 -1.66
CA GLY A 250 6.10 -10.77 -1.82
C GLY A 250 6.19 -11.88 -2.87
N ARG A 251 7.39 -12.07 -3.44
CA ARG A 251 7.65 -13.13 -4.46
C ARG A 251 7.41 -14.55 -3.93
N ASN A 252 7.43 -14.73 -2.62
CA ASN A 252 7.13 -15.97 -1.93
C ASN A 252 5.63 -16.27 -1.79
N GLY A 253 4.75 -15.43 -2.36
CA GLY A 253 3.30 -15.57 -2.26
C GLY A 253 2.71 -15.13 -0.91
N VAL A 254 3.54 -14.57 -0.03
CA VAL A 254 3.09 -13.96 1.23
C VAL A 254 2.65 -12.53 0.96
N LEU A 255 1.47 -12.18 1.41
CA LEU A 255 0.98 -10.80 1.39
C LEU A 255 1.36 -10.12 2.70
N TYR A 256 2.03 -8.98 2.61
CA TYR A 256 2.42 -8.16 3.76
C TYR A 256 1.50 -6.95 3.87
N MET A 257 1.17 -6.57 5.10
CA MET A 257 0.34 -5.40 5.41
C MET A 257 1.01 -4.55 6.47
N ALA A 258 0.95 -3.25 6.28
CA ALA A 258 1.16 -2.27 7.34
C ALA A 258 -0.10 -2.24 8.21
N ASP A 259 0.04 -2.57 9.48
CA ASP A 259 -1.04 -2.49 10.48
C ASP A 259 -0.74 -1.31 11.40
N SER A 260 -1.24 -0.13 11.01
CA SER A 260 -0.95 1.14 11.68
C SER A 260 -1.37 1.12 13.14
N ASN A 261 -2.58 0.64 13.43
CA ASN A 261 -3.09 0.57 14.80
C ASN A 261 -2.23 -0.33 15.71
N GLY A 262 -1.58 -1.33 15.15
CA GLY A 262 -0.72 -2.28 15.86
C GLY A 262 0.77 -1.93 15.81
N ASN A 263 1.19 -0.84 15.18
CA ASN A 263 2.59 -0.51 14.90
C ASN A 263 3.38 -1.71 14.39
N ARG A 264 2.84 -2.46 13.43
CA ARG A 264 3.42 -3.72 12.99
C ARG A 264 3.34 -3.97 11.49
N ILE A 265 4.18 -4.90 11.04
CA ILE A 265 4.03 -5.55 9.75
C ILE A 265 3.36 -6.91 9.99
N ALA A 266 2.21 -7.11 9.36
CA ALA A 266 1.50 -8.39 9.36
C ALA A 266 1.70 -9.14 8.04
N ALA A 267 1.53 -10.46 8.06
CA ALA A 267 1.69 -11.33 6.90
C ALA A 267 0.55 -12.34 6.77
N VAL A 268 0.11 -12.58 5.52
CA VAL A 268 -0.85 -13.60 5.15
C VAL A 268 -0.20 -14.54 4.14
N PRO A 269 0.15 -15.78 4.53
CA PRO A 269 0.73 -16.75 3.61
C PRO A 269 -0.31 -17.24 2.60
N ASP A 270 0.17 -17.76 1.46
CA ASP A 270 -0.65 -18.36 0.40
C ASP A 270 -1.75 -17.43 -0.14
N ALA A 271 -1.49 -16.11 -0.17
CA ALA A 271 -2.51 -15.11 -0.43
C ALA A 271 -3.26 -15.29 -1.76
N LEU A 272 -2.58 -15.79 -2.80
CA LEU A 272 -3.17 -16.03 -4.12
C LEU A 272 -4.19 -17.19 -4.14
N THR A 273 -4.01 -18.18 -3.25
CA THR A 273 -4.79 -19.42 -3.28
C THR A 273 -5.67 -19.64 -2.06
N ARG A 274 -5.46 -18.82 -1.02
CA ARG A 274 -6.19 -18.93 0.25
C ARG A 274 -7.71 -18.84 0.07
N THR A 275 -8.42 -19.82 0.59
CA THR A 275 -9.90 -19.89 0.52
C THR A 275 -10.57 -19.58 1.87
N THR A 276 -9.83 -19.66 2.97
CA THR A 276 -10.32 -19.36 4.32
C THR A 276 -9.57 -18.15 4.90
N ALA A 277 -10.30 -17.20 5.46
CA ALA A 277 -9.71 -16.02 6.05
C ALA A 277 -8.82 -16.37 7.25
N LEU A 278 -7.58 -15.86 7.24
CA LEU A 278 -6.68 -15.91 8.39
C LEU A 278 -7.19 -14.92 9.45
N GLY A 279 -7.38 -15.39 10.68
CA GLY A 279 -7.83 -14.57 11.81
C GLY A 279 -6.71 -13.79 12.47
N GLY A 280 -7.06 -13.05 13.53
CA GLY A 280 -6.09 -12.35 14.39
C GLY A 280 -5.30 -11.23 13.73
N GLY A 281 -5.74 -10.74 12.56
CA GLY A 281 -5.02 -9.71 11.80
C GLY A 281 -3.76 -10.22 11.12
N GLY A 282 -3.69 -11.53 10.77
CA GLY A 282 -2.51 -12.13 10.14
C GLY A 282 -1.37 -12.45 11.13
N ASN A 283 -0.28 -13.00 10.60
CA ASN A 283 0.93 -13.34 11.39
C ASN A 283 1.79 -12.09 11.56
N THR A 284 2.31 -11.81 12.76
CA THR A 284 3.22 -10.69 12.98
C THR A 284 4.62 -11.02 12.45
N VAL A 285 5.17 -10.14 11.60
CA VAL A 285 6.56 -10.18 11.11
C VAL A 285 7.46 -9.31 11.98
N ALA A 286 7.03 -8.10 12.26
CA ALA A 286 7.71 -7.13 13.11
C ALA A 286 6.70 -6.25 13.82
N VAL A 287 7.01 -5.78 15.02
CA VAL A 287 6.16 -4.90 15.83
C VAL A 287 7.00 -3.88 16.57
N ASP A 288 6.49 -2.66 16.73
CA ASP A 288 7.10 -1.54 17.45
C ASP A 288 8.55 -1.21 17.00
N GLY A 289 9.37 -0.66 17.87
CA GLY A 289 10.74 -0.25 17.57
C GLY A 289 10.78 0.93 16.59
N SER A 290 11.32 0.70 15.40
CA SER A 290 11.35 1.76 14.34
C SER A 290 10.04 1.89 13.55
N LEU A 291 9.05 1.03 13.77
CA LEU A 291 7.71 1.19 13.18
C LEU A 291 6.91 2.18 14.02
N MET A 292 6.40 3.22 13.39
CA MET A 292 5.60 4.26 14.02
C MET A 292 4.47 4.66 13.10
N ASP A 293 3.28 4.10 13.34
CA ASP A 293 2.11 4.26 12.49
C ASP A 293 2.41 3.93 11.00
N PRO A 294 2.82 2.67 10.68
CA PRO A 294 3.20 2.32 9.32
C PRO A 294 2.01 2.41 8.37
N LEU A 295 2.17 3.13 7.26
CA LEU A 295 1.13 3.45 6.27
C LEU A 295 1.43 2.78 4.91
N GLY A 296 1.82 3.53 3.88
CA GLY A 296 2.11 3.00 2.55
C GLY A 296 3.16 1.88 2.56
N LEU A 297 3.03 0.91 1.66
CA LEU A 297 3.91 -0.25 1.62
C LEU A 297 4.36 -0.58 0.19
N ALA A 298 5.63 -0.88 0.03
CA ALA A 298 6.20 -1.42 -1.20
C ALA A 298 7.09 -2.65 -0.89
N ILE A 299 7.16 -3.59 -1.82
CA ILE A 299 8.06 -4.74 -1.72
C ILE A 299 9.34 -4.44 -2.48
N ALA A 300 10.47 -4.37 -1.80
CA ALA A 300 11.77 -4.12 -2.39
C ALA A 300 12.24 -5.25 -3.34
N PRO A 301 13.17 -5.00 -4.27
CA PRO A 301 13.67 -6.03 -5.18
C PRO A 301 14.35 -7.22 -4.47
N ASN A 302 14.91 -7.01 -3.29
CA ASN A 302 15.48 -8.07 -2.43
C ASN A 302 14.42 -8.91 -1.70
N GLY A 303 13.14 -8.50 -1.76
CA GLY A 303 12.00 -9.17 -1.11
C GLY A 303 11.64 -8.62 0.27
N ASP A 304 12.34 -7.60 0.74
CA ASP A 304 12.04 -6.92 1.99
C ASP A 304 10.82 -6.00 1.85
N VAL A 305 10.19 -5.69 2.96
CA VAL A 305 9.01 -4.83 3.04
C VAL A 305 9.43 -3.42 3.41
N ILE A 306 9.14 -2.44 2.58
CA ILE A 306 9.37 -1.02 2.88
C ILE A 306 8.04 -0.40 3.27
N THR A 307 7.98 0.25 4.45
CA THR A 307 6.80 1.01 4.88
C THR A 307 7.14 2.48 5.12
N ALA A 308 6.18 3.35 4.83
CA ALA A 308 6.19 4.72 5.30
C ALA A 308 5.70 4.76 6.74
N ASN A 309 6.38 5.47 7.62
CA ASN A 309 5.89 5.80 8.95
C ASN A 309 5.12 7.12 8.91
N GLY A 310 3.84 7.10 9.23
CA GLY A 310 3.05 8.31 9.43
C GLY A 310 3.45 9.06 10.70
N GLY A 311 4.01 8.38 11.69
CA GLY A 311 4.33 8.97 12.99
C GLY A 311 5.62 9.80 13.05
N ASP A 312 6.57 9.65 12.11
CA ASP A 312 7.88 10.33 12.19
C ASP A 312 8.49 10.76 10.84
N GLY A 313 7.81 10.52 9.72
CA GLY A 313 8.30 10.87 8.38
C GLY A 313 9.49 10.01 7.89
N SER A 314 9.67 8.83 8.46
CA SER A 314 10.70 7.86 8.06
C SER A 314 10.12 6.74 7.20
N ILE A 315 10.98 6.07 6.44
CA ILE A 315 10.68 4.75 5.87
C ILE A 315 11.42 3.67 6.65
N VAL A 316 10.79 2.50 6.77
CA VAL A 316 11.37 1.33 7.43
C VAL A 316 11.39 0.16 6.46
N GLU A 317 12.58 -0.38 6.17
CA GLU A 317 12.76 -1.63 5.46
C GLU A 317 12.82 -2.78 6.47
N THR A 318 11.91 -3.73 6.34
CA THR A 318 11.76 -4.88 7.23
C THR A 318 12.00 -6.16 6.44
N THR A 319 12.99 -6.97 6.85
CA THR A 319 13.19 -8.30 6.25
C THR A 319 12.03 -9.24 6.60
N PRO A 320 11.80 -10.32 5.84
CA PRO A 320 10.81 -11.34 6.20
C PRO A 320 11.05 -12.00 7.58
N SER A 321 12.26 -11.90 8.12
CA SER A 321 12.64 -12.36 9.47
C SER A 321 12.45 -11.30 10.56
N GLY A 322 11.98 -10.09 10.20
CA GLY A 322 11.67 -9.02 11.15
C GLY A 322 12.83 -8.07 11.49
N HIS A 323 14.02 -8.23 10.86
CA HIS A 323 15.11 -7.24 11.01
C HIS A 323 14.73 -5.94 10.30
N ARG A 324 15.06 -4.78 10.90
CA ARG A 324 14.62 -3.45 10.43
C ARG A 324 15.78 -2.49 10.23
N THR A 325 15.67 -1.70 9.18
CA THR A 325 16.52 -0.55 8.89
C THR A 325 15.62 0.66 8.58
N SER A 326 15.89 1.81 9.17
CA SER A 326 15.09 3.02 8.98
C SER A 326 15.89 4.13 8.29
N LYS A 327 15.17 4.99 7.57
CA LYS A 327 15.71 6.20 6.94
C LYS A 327 14.67 7.32 6.99
N THR A 328 15.04 8.47 7.56
CA THR A 328 14.18 9.65 7.57
C THR A 328 14.15 10.28 6.17
N LEU A 329 12.96 10.50 5.63
CA LEU A 329 12.72 11.19 4.36
C LEU A 329 12.24 12.62 4.60
N VAL A 330 11.33 12.81 5.55
CA VAL A 330 10.72 14.09 5.90
C VAL A 330 11.07 14.40 7.35
N PRO A 331 12.07 15.24 7.63
CA PRO A 331 12.41 15.61 9.00
C PRO A 331 11.23 16.30 9.69
N ASN A 332 10.90 15.86 10.90
CA ASN A 332 9.71 16.30 11.67
C ASN A 332 8.37 16.06 10.93
N GLY A 333 8.32 15.08 10.03
CA GLY A 333 7.20 14.76 9.15
C GLY A 333 6.17 13.83 9.79
N ALA A 334 5.77 14.08 11.04
CA ALA A 334 4.67 13.35 11.66
C ALA A 334 3.35 13.75 10.98
N GLY A 335 2.69 12.77 10.35
CA GLY A 335 1.45 12.97 9.61
C GLY A 335 1.63 13.31 8.13
N ASP A 336 2.87 13.35 7.61
CA ASP A 336 3.15 13.92 6.29
C ASP A 336 3.49 12.85 5.23
N LEU A 337 3.95 11.66 5.63
CA LEU A 337 4.43 10.62 4.70
C LEU A 337 3.40 9.50 4.52
N PHE A 338 2.98 9.25 3.27
CA PHE A 338 1.89 8.30 2.95
C PHE A 338 2.30 7.21 1.96
N GLY A 339 1.89 7.32 0.71
CA GLY A 339 2.06 6.29 -0.31
C GLY A 339 3.50 6.12 -0.79
N LEU A 340 3.83 4.88 -1.14
CA LEU A 340 5.14 4.48 -1.67
C LEU A 340 4.97 3.70 -2.97
N ALA A 341 5.90 3.88 -3.92
CA ALA A 341 6.03 3.01 -5.09
C ALA A 341 7.48 2.85 -5.50
N LEU A 342 7.89 1.66 -5.90
CA LEU A 342 9.22 1.46 -6.47
C LEU A 342 9.36 2.22 -7.79
N ALA A 343 10.46 2.93 -7.96
CA ALA A 343 10.82 3.48 -9.25
C ALA A 343 11.16 2.35 -10.24
N PRO A 344 10.93 2.54 -11.54
CA PRO A 344 11.22 1.51 -12.55
C PRO A 344 12.63 0.94 -12.42
N GLN A 345 12.76 -0.38 -12.61
CA GLN A 345 14.02 -1.13 -12.51
C GLN A 345 14.70 -1.07 -11.13
N GLY A 346 13.99 -0.64 -10.07
CA GLY A 346 14.55 -0.51 -8.72
C GLY A 346 15.54 0.65 -8.57
N HIS A 347 15.44 1.69 -9.40
CA HIS A 347 16.33 2.87 -9.34
C HIS A 347 15.89 3.91 -8.30
N GLY A 348 15.18 3.49 -7.27
CA GLY A 348 14.75 4.35 -6.19
C GLY A 348 13.34 4.04 -5.70
N LEU A 349 12.82 4.94 -4.89
CA LEU A 349 11.51 4.86 -4.29
C LEU A 349 10.77 6.19 -4.46
N TYR A 350 9.63 6.18 -5.13
CA TYR A 350 8.69 7.30 -5.11
C TYR A 350 7.94 7.32 -3.78
N PHE A 351 7.72 8.51 -3.26
CA PHE A 351 6.89 8.74 -2.08
C PHE A 351 6.12 10.05 -2.22
N VAL A 352 5.04 10.16 -1.52
CA VAL A 352 4.25 11.39 -1.44
C VAL A 352 4.31 11.97 -0.03
N ASP A 353 4.32 13.28 0.02
CA ASP A 353 4.61 14.08 1.18
C ASP A 353 3.70 15.31 1.17
N ASP A 354 2.96 15.56 2.24
CA ASP A 354 2.14 16.75 2.40
C ASP A 354 2.72 17.77 3.40
N ALA A 355 3.99 17.55 3.84
CA ALA A 355 4.66 18.37 4.84
C ALA A 355 4.65 19.86 4.50
N GLY A 356 4.21 20.64 5.46
CA GLY A 356 4.42 22.08 5.52
C GLY A 356 3.70 22.92 4.46
N SER A 357 4.09 24.19 4.42
CA SER A 357 3.69 25.15 3.37
C SER A 357 4.94 25.55 2.60
N GLY A 358 5.06 25.19 1.32
CA GLY A 358 6.20 25.56 0.49
C GLY A 358 6.48 24.64 -0.68
N ALA A 359 7.61 24.83 -1.33
CA ALA A 359 8.08 23.98 -2.43
C ALA A 359 8.49 22.60 -1.87
N GLY A 360 7.60 21.66 -1.90
CA GLY A 360 7.76 20.32 -1.32
C GLY A 360 6.48 19.83 -0.64
N SER A 361 5.62 20.76 -0.21
CA SER A 361 4.30 20.43 0.31
C SER A 361 3.40 19.84 -0.78
N ASN A 362 2.64 18.79 -0.43
CA ASN A 362 1.75 18.09 -1.36
C ASN A 362 2.48 17.69 -2.66
N SER A 363 3.56 16.97 -2.53
CA SER A 363 4.44 16.64 -3.65
C SER A 363 4.64 15.15 -3.85
N LEU A 364 4.98 14.78 -5.10
CA LEU A 364 5.63 13.53 -5.43
C LEU A 364 7.14 13.74 -5.38
N SER A 365 7.84 12.89 -4.62
CA SER A 365 9.29 12.92 -4.48
C SER A 365 9.91 11.56 -4.83
N LEU A 366 11.20 11.55 -5.16
CA LEU A 366 11.99 10.36 -5.49
C LEU A 366 13.22 10.30 -4.58
N LEU A 367 13.33 9.23 -3.81
CA LEU A 367 14.57 8.81 -3.16
C LEU A 367 15.40 8.02 -4.17
N HIS A 368 16.65 8.48 -4.50
CA HIS A 368 17.51 7.88 -5.53
C HIS A 368 19.01 7.99 -5.24
#